data_00abfe880e9ca752ae243a9d938bff45
#
_entry.id   00abfe880e9ca752ae243a9d938bff45
#
_cell.length_a   1.000
_cell.length_b   1.000
_cell.length_c   1.000
_cell.angle_alpha   90.00
_cell.angle_beta   90.00
_cell.angle_gamma   90.00
#
_symmetry.space_group_name_H-M   'P 1'
#
loop_
_entity.id
_entity.type
_entity.pdbx_description
1 polymer ?
#
loop_
_entity_poly.entity_id
_entity_poly.type
_entity_poly.pdbx_seq_one_letter_code
_entity_poly.pdbx_strand_id
1 'polypeptide(L)'
;MLIGDNLSLSAAHLRKDFGVMQFTSLIVFGLVFLVVPMASSQDLGPTGPSPYDVVEGWHKPFAAEGFAFGGNSGVFAESPNRIFISQRGETKLPTPLPLEFAGYVGSIGINALRDTELRTWQNCLMTVDGNGNLLEVWNQWDHLCEDSDGPGPHRVRISPYDPERRVWVINESRHQIFVLSNDGSELLLTLGEKNVSGSDETHFGRPQDVAFLPDGRVLIADGLDNHRIIITDSNGNYLSEFGGFGDGPGQFNGIHALAIGPDGRIFALDRANGRVQVFRLTNDASGEYHPEVEHIAVWSGFGLPLDLIVNEESVWVSDLRPLKMVKLDFDGNRLYTWNVSNDGPSGYLEIHAFSVDTDGNLYGGDNQHGRTQKLIPKANADPRLLIGPPFVQE
;
A
#
# COMPACT_ATOMS: atom_id res chain seq x y z
N MET A 1 0.09 43.07 -50.27
CA MET A 1 -0.52 42.83 -51.60
C MET A 1 -1.61 41.83 -51.32
N LEU A 2 -2.79 42.29 -51.00
CA LEU A 2 -4.01 42.39 -51.81
C LEU A 2 -4.71 41.03 -51.90
N ILE A 3 -5.84 40.93 -51.15
CA ILE A 3 -7.26 41.15 -51.51
C ILE A 3 -7.89 39.76 -51.76
N GLY A 4 -8.86 39.33 -51.02
CA GLY A 4 -10.28 39.66 -50.95
C GLY A 4 -11.01 38.55 -51.67
N ASP A 5 -12.23 38.11 -51.48
CA ASP A 5 -13.44 38.72 -51.06
C ASP A 5 -14.52 37.64 -50.74
N ASN A 6 -15.46 38.08 -49.98
CA ASN A 6 -16.83 37.55 -49.75
C ASN A 6 -17.58 37.07 -51.00
N LEU A 7 -18.57 36.18 -50.77
CA LEU A 7 -19.91 36.42 -51.31
C LEU A 7 -20.98 35.49 -50.64
N SER A 8 -21.94 36.16 -50.03
CA SER A 8 -23.27 35.71 -49.63
C SER A 8 -24.22 35.66 -50.83
N LEU A 9 -25.29 34.85 -50.77
CA LEU A 9 -26.60 35.06 -51.40
C LEU A 9 -27.50 33.87 -51.01
N SER A 10 -28.51 34.04 -50.18
CA SER A 10 -29.85 34.68 -50.46
C SER A 10 -30.89 33.65 -50.93
N ALA A 11 -31.94 33.64 -50.15
CA ALA A 11 -33.20 32.90 -50.18
C ALA A 11 -34.00 33.01 -51.49
N ALA A 12 -34.86 32.03 -51.71
CA ALA A 12 -36.28 32.29 -52.12
C ALA A 12 -37.13 31.01 -52.23
N HIS A 13 -38.18 30.98 -51.48
CA HIS A 13 -39.57 30.54 -51.72
C HIS A 13 -39.87 29.41 -52.71
N LEU A 14 -40.58 28.38 -52.26
CA LEU A 14 -41.82 27.93 -52.90
C LEU A 14 -42.73 27.20 -51.88
N ARG A 15 -43.88 27.77 -51.61
CA ARG A 15 -45.05 27.14 -50.97
C ARG A 15 -45.71 26.17 -51.92
N LYS A 16 -46.15 25.02 -51.41
CA LYS A 16 -47.42 24.39 -51.82
C LYS A 16 -48.02 23.63 -50.66
N ASP A 17 -49.25 23.98 -50.39
CA ASP A 17 -50.20 23.39 -49.47
C ASP A 17 -50.51 21.93 -49.83
N PHE A 18 -50.68 21.09 -48.84
CA PHE A 18 -51.74 20.05 -48.82
C PHE A 18 -51.85 19.40 -47.42
N GLY A 19 -53.06 19.47 -46.88
CA GLY A 19 -53.72 18.38 -46.15
C GLY A 19 -53.41 18.21 -44.67
N VAL A 20 -54.30 18.75 -43.84
CA VAL A 20 -54.46 18.43 -42.42
C VAL A 20 -54.86 16.96 -42.26
N MET A 21 -54.05 16.15 -41.63
CA MET A 21 -54.47 14.91 -40.97
C MET A 21 -53.94 14.92 -39.54
N GLN A 22 -54.85 15.17 -38.58
CA GLN A 22 -54.59 15.03 -37.16
C GLN A 22 -54.39 13.56 -36.82
N PHE A 23 -53.15 13.19 -36.46
CA PHE A 23 -52.87 11.99 -35.67
C PHE A 23 -52.51 12.42 -34.26
N THR A 24 -53.41 12.21 -33.33
CA THR A 24 -53.15 12.30 -31.89
C THR A 24 -52.29 11.10 -31.49
N SER A 25 -50.98 11.30 -31.48
CA SER A 25 -50.08 10.35 -30.85
C SER A 25 -49.97 10.61 -29.36
N LEU A 26 -50.56 9.74 -28.59
CA LEU A 26 -50.38 9.66 -27.13
C LEU A 26 -48.94 9.22 -26.87
N ILE A 27 -48.08 10.17 -26.50
CA ILE A 27 -46.73 9.84 -25.99
C ILE A 27 -46.88 9.49 -24.51
N VAL A 28 -46.89 8.20 -24.24
CA VAL A 28 -46.74 7.70 -22.88
C VAL A 28 -45.26 7.84 -22.49
N PHE A 29 -44.94 8.87 -21.68
CA PHE A 29 -43.65 8.96 -21.02
C PHE A 29 -43.57 7.84 -19.97
N GLY A 30 -42.99 6.72 -20.33
CA GLY A 30 -42.57 5.73 -19.38
C GLY A 30 -41.41 6.30 -18.55
N LEU A 31 -41.66 6.67 -17.30
CA LEU A 31 -40.61 6.94 -16.33
C LEU A 31 -39.87 5.63 -16.10
N VAL A 32 -38.75 5.45 -16.78
CA VAL A 32 -37.78 4.41 -16.41
C VAL A 32 -37.10 4.87 -15.12
N PHE A 33 -37.56 4.37 -13.99
CA PHE A 33 -36.79 4.45 -12.75
C PHE A 33 -35.50 3.65 -12.96
N LEU A 34 -34.39 4.33 -13.26
CA LEU A 34 -33.06 3.79 -13.06
C LEU A 34 -32.93 3.54 -11.56
N VAL A 35 -33.15 2.32 -11.13
CA VAL A 35 -32.72 1.84 -9.83
C VAL A 35 -31.20 1.83 -9.90
N VAL A 36 -30.57 2.94 -9.48
CA VAL A 36 -29.16 2.97 -9.15
C VAL A 36 -29.03 1.99 -7.99
N PRO A 37 -28.26 0.89 -8.13
CA PRO A 37 -28.02 0.02 -6.99
C PRO A 37 -27.39 0.90 -5.92
N MET A 38 -28.08 1.08 -4.78
CA MET A 38 -27.44 1.61 -3.59
C MET A 38 -26.23 0.70 -3.35
N ALA A 39 -25.05 1.30 -3.25
CA ALA A 39 -23.86 0.59 -2.81
C ALA A 39 -24.27 -0.21 -1.57
N SER A 40 -24.16 -1.52 -1.64
CA SER A 40 -24.44 -2.41 -0.52
C SER A 40 -23.64 -1.87 0.66
N SER A 41 -24.28 -1.64 1.80
CA SER A 41 -23.57 -1.32 3.04
C SER A 41 -22.45 -2.35 3.19
N GLN A 42 -21.21 -1.89 3.32
CA GLN A 42 -20.08 -2.80 3.56
C GLN A 42 -20.46 -3.64 4.78
N ASP A 43 -20.51 -4.94 4.62
CA ASP A 43 -20.62 -5.82 5.77
C ASP A 43 -19.29 -5.76 6.52
N LEU A 44 -19.26 -4.99 7.61
CA LEU A 44 -18.09 -4.84 8.46
C LEU A 44 -17.87 -6.02 9.41
N GLY A 45 -18.76 -7.00 9.39
CA GLY A 45 -18.77 -8.05 10.39
C GLY A 45 -18.99 -7.50 11.81
N PRO A 46 -18.70 -8.28 12.85
CA PRO A 46 -18.71 -7.80 14.22
C PRO A 46 -17.72 -6.64 14.42
N THR A 47 -18.22 -5.52 14.97
CA THR A 47 -17.42 -4.33 15.24
C THR A 47 -17.24 -4.11 16.73
N GLY A 48 -16.11 -3.56 17.14
CA GLY A 48 -15.83 -3.29 18.54
C GLY A 48 -14.66 -2.34 18.75
N PRO A 49 -14.25 -2.14 20.03
CA PRO A 49 -13.12 -1.29 20.36
C PRO A 49 -11.80 -1.93 19.93
N SER A 50 -10.77 -1.09 19.68
CA SER A 50 -9.40 -1.58 19.50
C SER A 50 -8.97 -2.45 20.68
N PRO A 51 -8.39 -3.64 20.43
CA PRO A 51 -7.81 -4.46 21.50
C PRO A 51 -6.41 -3.96 21.96
N TYR A 52 -5.96 -2.85 21.42
CA TYR A 52 -4.66 -2.25 21.71
C TYR A 52 -4.80 -0.88 22.34
N ASP A 53 -3.80 -0.51 23.13
CA ASP A 53 -3.54 0.85 23.59
C ASP A 53 -2.33 1.44 22.84
N VAL A 54 -2.45 2.69 22.39
CA VAL A 54 -1.35 3.40 21.73
C VAL A 54 -0.33 3.87 22.78
N VAL A 55 0.96 3.63 22.53
CA VAL A 55 2.04 4.15 23.34
C VAL A 55 2.37 5.57 22.85
N GLU A 56 1.90 6.57 23.58
CA GLU A 56 2.08 7.97 23.20
C GLU A 56 3.57 8.34 23.15
N GLY A 57 3.96 9.03 22.06
CA GLY A 57 5.31 9.50 21.87
C GLY A 57 6.36 8.38 21.77
N TRP A 58 5.95 7.18 21.35
CA TRP A 58 6.87 6.05 21.22
C TRP A 58 8.00 6.33 20.24
N HIS A 59 7.67 6.81 19.02
CA HIS A 59 8.69 7.17 18.03
C HIS A 59 9.42 8.44 18.48
N LYS A 60 10.61 8.29 19.05
CA LYS A 60 11.42 9.43 19.50
C LYS A 60 11.98 10.18 18.31
N PRO A 61 11.71 11.48 18.18
CA PRO A 61 12.26 12.27 17.09
C PRO A 61 13.79 12.36 17.23
N PHE A 62 14.49 12.22 16.09
CA PHE A 62 15.94 12.43 15.99
C PHE A 62 16.33 13.19 14.73
N ALA A 63 15.36 13.62 13.94
CA ALA A 63 15.58 14.35 12.71
C ALA A 63 16.59 15.48 12.88
N ALA A 64 17.26 15.86 11.80
CA ALA A 64 18.21 16.97 11.82
C ALA A 64 17.58 18.25 12.37
N GLU A 65 18.40 19.14 12.94
CA GLU A 65 17.91 20.41 13.50
C GLU A 65 17.13 21.20 12.44
N GLY A 66 15.91 21.62 12.78
CA GLY A 66 15.01 22.31 11.86
C GLY A 66 14.23 21.42 10.90
N PHE A 67 14.27 20.10 11.09
CA PHE A 67 13.54 19.11 10.30
C PHE A 67 12.66 18.23 11.20
N ALA A 68 11.75 17.52 10.57
CA ALA A 68 10.99 16.42 11.17
C ALA A 68 10.87 15.27 10.14
N PHE A 69 10.50 14.08 10.60
CA PHE A 69 10.32 12.93 9.74
C PHE A 69 9.34 13.23 8.61
N GLY A 70 9.66 12.78 7.41
CA GLY A 70 8.73 12.68 6.30
C GLY A 70 7.71 11.57 6.49
N GLY A 71 6.97 11.23 5.44
CA GLY A 71 5.98 10.15 5.49
C GLY A 71 6.63 8.81 5.86
N ASN A 72 6.16 8.16 6.93
CA ASN A 72 6.65 6.84 7.33
C ASN A 72 5.87 5.77 6.57
N SER A 73 6.44 5.29 5.47
CA SER A 73 5.77 4.44 4.50
C SER A 73 5.89 2.95 4.80
N GLY A 74 6.97 2.52 5.41
CA GLY A 74 7.21 1.11 5.76
C GLY A 74 7.64 0.93 7.20
N VAL A 75 7.18 -0.16 7.80
CA VAL A 75 7.61 -0.63 9.12
C VAL A 75 7.75 -2.14 9.09
N PHE A 76 8.79 -2.65 9.72
CA PHE A 76 9.00 -4.08 9.90
C PHE A 76 9.64 -4.36 11.27
N ALA A 77 8.92 -5.06 12.13
CA ALA A 77 9.42 -5.50 13.43
C ALA A 77 10.20 -6.82 13.25
N GLU A 78 11.52 -6.74 13.21
CA GLU A 78 12.37 -7.93 13.17
C GLU A 78 12.39 -8.64 14.52
N SER A 79 12.34 -7.85 15.60
CA SER A 79 12.22 -8.32 16.96
C SER A 79 11.59 -7.21 17.82
N PRO A 80 11.18 -7.50 19.08
CA PRO A 80 10.68 -6.46 19.99
C PRO A 80 11.68 -5.32 20.26
N ASN A 81 12.96 -5.54 19.96
CA ASN A 81 14.02 -4.57 20.21
C ASN A 81 14.73 -4.09 18.94
N ARG A 82 14.23 -4.45 17.75
CA ARG A 82 14.76 -3.92 16.49
C ARG A 82 13.63 -3.79 15.46
N ILE A 83 13.18 -2.57 15.27
CA ILE A 83 12.10 -2.22 14.36
C ILE A 83 12.65 -1.34 13.25
N PHE A 84 12.56 -1.81 12.02
CA PHE A 84 12.91 -1.05 10.82
C PHE A 84 11.80 -0.07 10.47
N ILE A 85 12.18 1.15 10.12
CA ILE A 85 11.28 2.18 9.63
C ILE A 85 11.88 2.75 8.36
N SER A 86 11.10 2.78 7.28
CA SER A 86 11.42 3.55 6.09
C SER A 86 10.58 4.81 6.04
N GLN A 87 11.25 5.93 5.77
CA GLN A 87 10.59 7.23 5.64
C GLN A 87 10.93 7.90 4.30
N ARG A 88 10.08 8.82 3.93
CA ARG A 88 10.18 9.59 2.67
C ARG A 88 11.02 10.85 2.85
N GLY A 89 12.24 10.67 3.37
CA GLY A 89 13.14 11.76 3.72
C GLY A 89 12.66 12.56 4.94
N GLU A 90 13.30 13.71 5.18
CA GLU A 90 12.91 14.65 6.23
C GLU A 90 12.32 15.92 5.63
N THR A 91 11.34 16.49 6.33
CA THR A 91 10.65 17.72 5.93
C THR A 91 11.17 18.89 6.74
N LYS A 92 11.63 19.94 6.06
CA LYS A 92 12.08 21.17 6.69
C LYS A 92 10.92 21.86 7.40
N LEU A 93 11.13 22.19 8.67
CA LEU A 93 10.14 22.88 9.48
C LEU A 93 10.11 24.39 9.18
N PRO A 94 8.93 25.02 9.23
CA PRO A 94 8.81 26.47 9.08
C PRO A 94 9.42 27.22 10.24
N THR A 95 9.88 28.45 9.97
CA THR A 95 10.41 29.34 11.01
C THR A 95 9.63 30.65 10.99
N PRO A 96 8.94 31.06 12.08
CA PRO A 96 8.88 30.37 13.37
C PRO A 96 8.06 29.07 13.31
N LEU A 97 8.34 28.15 14.22
CA LEU A 97 7.60 26.90 14.34
C LEU A 97 6.14 27.19 14.74
N PRO A 98 5.13 26.64 14.03
CA PRO A 98 3.73 26.79 14.39
C PRO A 98 3.42 26.25 15.78
N LEU A 99 2.45 26.88 16.47
CA LEU A 99 2.03 26.45 17.82
C LEU A 99 1.39 25.05 17.81
N GLU A 100 0.83 24.65 16.69
CA GLU A 100 0.18 23.35 16.45
C GLU A 100 1.18 22.21 16.30
N PHE A 101 2.48 22.50 16.15
CA PHE A 101 3.49 21.47 15.98
C PHE A 101 3.59 20.56 17.21
N ALA A 102 3.21 19.31 17.04
CA ALA A 102 3.16 18.29 18.09
C ALA A 102 4.28 17.25 17.96
N GLY A 103 5.41 17.59 17.30
CA GLY A 103 6.56 16.70 17.12
C GLY A 103 6.55 15.87 15.84
N TYR A 104 5.53 16.03 14.98
CA TYR A 104 5.43 15.37 13.68
C TYR A 104 4.80 16.31 12.65
N VAL A 105 5.20 16.19 11.39
CA VAL A 105 4.86 17.15 10.33
C VAL A 105 3.37 17.24 10.07
N GLY A 106 2.66 16.12 10.12
CA GLY A 106 1.21 16.10 9.90
C GLY A 106 0.40 16.93 10.90
N SER A 107 0.97 17.26 12.08
CA SER A 107 0.31 18.14 13.05
C SER A 107 0.18 19.59 12.57
N ILE A 108 1.03 20.01 11.64
CA ILE A 108 0.95 21.35 10.99
C ILE A 108 0.33 21.29 9.60
N GLY A 109 -0.24 20.14 9.24
CA GLY A 109 -1.00 19.92 8.03
C GLY A 109 -0.31 18.99 7.01
N ILE A 110 -1.12 18.17 6.37
CA ILE A 110 -0.66 17.17 5.39
C ILE A 110 0.08 17.79 4.19
N ASN A 111 -0.22 19.03 3.84
CA ASN A 111 0.44 19.71 2.72
C ASN A 111 1.93 19.91 2.96
N ALA A 112 2.36 20.07 4.22
CA ALA A 112 3.79 20.19 4.54
C ALA A 112 4.57 18.91 4.22
N LEU A 113 3.96 17.73 4.40
CA LEU A 113 4.56 16.45 4.01
C LEU A 113 4.60 16.22 2.48
N ARG A 114 3.68 16.84 1.77
CA ARG A 114 3.56 16.70 0.31
C ARG A 114 4.39 17.72 -0.47
N ASP A 115 4.89 18.75 0.23
CA ASP A 115 5.73 19.76 -0.37
C ASP A 115 7.14 19.20 -0.61
N THR A 116 7.43 18.89 -1.87
CA THR A 116 8.73 18.32 -2.26
C THR A 116 9.88 19.32 -2.14
N GLU A 117 9.61 20.63 -2.14
CA GLU A 117 10.63 21.67 -1.94
C GLU A 117 11.11 21.74 -0.48
N LEU A 118 10.27 21.28 0.45
CA LEU A 118 10.64 21.19 1.88
C LEU A 118 11.33 19.87 2.21
N ARG A 119 11.34 18.91 1.29
CA ARG A 119 11.88 17.57 1.53
C ARG A 119 13.36 17.52 1.28
N THR A 120 14.07 16.84 2.18
CA THR A 120 15.46 16.43 2.01
C THR A 120 15.54 14.91 2.10
N TRP A 121 16.15 14.27 1.11
CA TRP A 121 16.35 12.83 1.11
C TRP A 121 17.51 12.49 2.04
N GLN A 122 17.19 12.37 3.33
CA GLN A 122 18.12 12.03 4.39
C GLN A 122 17.43 11.17 5.43
N ASN A 123 18.19 10.27 6.06
CA ASN A 123 17.73 9.37 7.11
C ASN A 123 16.53 8.50 6.67
N CYS A 124 16.56 8.03 5.41
CA CYS A 124 15.42 7.33 4.79
C CYS A 124 15.17 5.96 5.39
N LEU A 125 16.17 5.31 5.94
CA LEU A 125 16.04 4.00 6.58
C LEU A 125 16.72 4.03 7.95
N MET A 126 16.00 3.56 8.97
CA MET A 126 16.48 3.55 10.35
C MET A 126 15.97 2.32 11.10
N THR A 127 16.61 2.00 12.21
CA THR A 127 16.13 1.04 13.19
C THR A 127 15.96 1.71 14.56
N VAL A 128 14.92 1.31 15.26
CA VAL A 128 14.62 1.76 16.63
C VAL A 128 14.41 0.57 17.57
N ASP A 129 14.61 0.80 18.86
CA ASP A 129 14.33 -0.21 19.90
C ASP A 129 12.84 -0.27 20.27
N GLY A 130 12.48 -1.21 21.14
CA GLY A 130 11.12 -1.38 21.64
C GLY A 130 10.57 -0.18 22.43
N ASN A 131 11.42 0.77 22.82
CA ASN A 131 11.05 2.02 23.50
C ASN A 131 11.02 3.21 22.53
N GLY A 132 11.27 2.97 21.23
CA GLY A 132 11.28 3.99 20.20
C GLY A 132 12.55 4.83 20.14
N ASN A 133 13.62 4.43 20.84
CA ASN A 133 14.90 5.10 20.73
C ASN A 133 15.62 4.65 19.48
N LEU A 134 16.29 5.60 18.82
CA LEU A 134 17.11 5.31 17.65
C LEU A 134 18.24 4.35 18.00
N LEU A 135 18.38 3.29 17.21
CA LEU A 135 19.52 2.37 17.25
C LEU A 135 20.52 2.70 16.14
N GLU A 136 20.05 2.78 14.91
CA GLU A 136 20.87 2.99 13.73
C GLU A 136 20.14 3.87 12.70
N VAL A 137 20.88 4.67 11.99
CA VAL A 137 20.44 5.36 10.76
C VAL A 137 21.35 4.92 9.64
N TRP A 138 20.78 4.42 8.58
CA TRP A 138 21.51 3.94 7.41
C TRP A 138 21.66 5.03 6.34
N ASN A 139 22.12 6.22 6.77
CA ASN A 139 22.23 7.41 5.93
C ASN A 139 23.22 7.27 4.77
N GLN A 140 24.16 6.32 4.84
CA GLN A 140 25.02 5.96 3.71
C GLN A 140 24.22 5.52 2.47
N TRP A 141 22.96 5.09 2.66
CA TRP A 141 22.05 4.63 1.61
C TRP A 141 21.01 5.68 1.20
N ASP A 142 21.04 6.89 1.75
CA ASP A 142 20.09 7.95 1.39
C ASP A 142 20.09 8.27 -0.11
N HIS A 143 21.25 8.13 -0.77
CA HIS A 143 21.37 8.29 -2.21
C HIS A 143 20.50 7.29 -3.02
N LEU A 144 20.06 6.18 -2.41
CA LEU A 144 19.11 5.25 -3.02
C LEU A 144 17.67 5.77 -2.96
N CYS A 145 17.39 6.78 -2.17
CA CYS A 145 16.09 7.41 -2.04
C CYS A 145 16.00 8.72 -2.82
N GLU A 146 17.15 9.35 -3.10
CA GLU A 146 17.22 10.63 -3.81
C GLU A 146 16.61 10.57 -5.20
N ASP A 147 16.14 11.71 -5.66
CA ASP A 147 15.89 11.95 -7.06
C ASP A 147 14.59 11.34 -7.60
N SER A 148 13.62 11.20 -6.74
CA SER A 148 12.30 10.85 -7.22
C SER A 148 11.36 12.02 -7.10
N ASP A 149 10.70 12.40 -8.18
CA ASP A 149 9.56 13.33 -8.15
C ASP A 149 8.35 12.74 -7.45
N GLY A 150 8.48 11.50 -6.99
CA GLY A 150 7.43 10.75 -6.34
C GLY A 150 7.64 10.60 -4.82
N PRO A 151 6.90 9.69 -4.20
CA PRO A 151 6.92 9.51 -2.74
C PRO A 151 8.19 8.83 -2.19
N GLY A 152 8.99 8.12 -2.99
CA GLY A 152 10.24 7.50 -2.55
C GLY A 152 10.06 6.08 -1.97
N PRO A 153 10.77 5.74 -0.86
CA PRO A 153 10.67 4.42 -0.27
C PRO A 153 9.25 4.07 0.14
N HIS A 154 8.87 2.82 -0.11
CA HIS A 154 7.50 2.35 0.12
C HIS A 154 7.39 1.28 1.20
N ARG A 155 8.25 0.26 1.15
CA ARG A 155 8.22 -0.87 2.08
C ARG A 155 9.63 -1.27 2.51
N VAL A 156 9.70 -1.91 3.67
CA VAL A 156 10.85 -2.66 4.12
C VAL A 156 10.38 -4.05 4.56
N ARG A 157 11.07 -5.10 4.10
CA ARG A 157 10.74 -6.50 4.40
C ARG A 157 12.01 -7.31 4.64
N ILE A 158 11.89 -8.36 5.45
CA ILE A 158 12.94 -9.34 5.68
C ILE A 158 12.32 -10.72 5.52
N SER A 159 12.94 -11.57 4.70
CA SER A 159 12.46 -12.94 4.53
C SER A 159 12.66 -13.75 5.82
N PRO A 160 11.63 -14.44 6.32
CA PRO A 160 11.79 -15.36 7.43
C PRO A 160 12.62 -16.61 7.05
N TYR A 161 12.73 -16.90 5.75
CA TYR A 161 13.41 -18.08 5.19
C TYR A 161 14.87 -17.81 4.79
N ASP A 162 15.30 -16.55 4.80
CA ASP A 162 16.65 -16.16 4.47
C ASP A 162 17.54 -16.22 5.73
N PRO A 163 18.54 -17.14 5.80
CA PRO A 163 19.40 -17.24 6.96
C PRO A 163 20.26 -15.98 7.19
N GLU A 164 20.52 -15.21 6.14
CA GLU A 164 21.25 -13.95 6.22
C GLU A 164 20.37 -12.78 6.64
N ARG A 165 19.03 -12.98 6.69
CA ARG A 165 18.07 -11.97 7.10
C ARG A 165 18.19 -10.67 6.31
N ARG A 166 18.51 -10.75 5.01
CA ARG A 166 18.70 -9.58 4.14
C ARG A 166 17.48 -8.66 4.15
N VAL A 167 17.74 -7.37 4.11
CA VAL A 167 16.73 -6.33 4.20
C VAL A 167 16.36 -5.86 2.80
N TRP A 168 15.10 -6.07 2.43
CA TRP A 168 14.53 -5.66 1.15
C TRP A 168 13.86 -4.29 1.32
N VAL A 169 14.31 -3.31 0.55
CA VAL A 169 13.78 -1.94 0.54
C VAL A 169 13.19 -1.65 -0.82
N ILE A 170 11.89 -1.43 -0.87
CA ILE A 170 11.15 -1.14 -2.08
C ILE A 170 11.06 0.38 -2.26
N ASN A 171 11.57 0.90 -3.38
CA ASN A 171 11.44 2.31 -3.73
C ASN A 171 10.54 2.45 -4.96
N GLU A 172 9.28 2.80 -4.73
CA GLU A 172 8.28 2.85 -5.79
C GLU A 172 8.59 3.91 -6.85
N SER A 173 9.11 5.07 -6.44
CA SER A 173 9.32 6.20 -7.35
C SER A 173 10.53 6.05 -8.24
N ARG A 174 11.50 5.25 -7.80
CA ARG A 174 12.70 4.96 -8.60
C ARG A 174 12.53 3.74 -9.49
N HIS A 175 11.41 3.01 -9.36
CA HIS A 175 11.17 1.73 -10.02
C HIS A 175 12.23 0.68 -9.65
N GLN A 176 12.70 0.70 -8.38
CA GLN A 176 13.80 -0.15 -7.91
C GLN A 176 13.49 -0.84 -6.59
N ILE A 177 14.13 -1.99 -6.40
CA ILE A 177 14.18 -2.71 -5.14
C ILE A 177 15.64 -2.93 -4.78
N PHE A 178 16.01 -2.64 -3.53
CA PHE A 178 17.34 -2.79 -2.99
C PHE A 178 17.36 -3.90 -1.94
N VAL A 179 18.41 -4.73 -1.96
CA VAL A 179 18.63 -5.74 -0.95
C VAL A 179 19.93 -5.44 -0.24
N LEU A 180 19.82 -5.19 1.05
CA LEU A 180 20.95 -4.81 1.91
C LEU A 180 21.29 -5.95 2.87
N SER A 181 22.55 -6.01 3.34
CA SER A 181 22.90 -6.85 4.47
C SER A 181 22.10 -6.45 5.70
N ASN A 182 21.87 -7.40 6.62
CA ASN A 182 21.04 -7.15 7.81
C ASN A 182 21.62 -6.07 8.73
N ASP A 183 22.96 -5.91 8.74
CA ASP A 183 23.66 -4.86 9.49
C ASP A 183 23.79 -3.54 8.72
N GLY A 184 23.22 -3.46 7.51
CA GLY A 184 23.24 -2.26 6.67
C GLY A 184 24.59 -1.91 6.07
N SER A 185 25.62 -2.74 6.21
CA SER A 185 26.98 -2.43 5.75
C SER A 185 27.16 -2.55 4.24
N GLU A 186 26.36 -3.41 3.56
CA GLU A 186 26.53 -3.74 2.15
C GLU A 186 25.21 -3.64 1.38
N LEU A 187 25.28 -3.11 0.15
CA LEU A 187 24.24 -3.24 -0.87
C LEU A 187 24.52 -4.50 -1.67
N LEU A 188 23.72 -5.53 -1.47
CA LEU A 188 23.95 -6.87 -2.04
C LEU A 188 23.32 -7.01 -3.42
N LEU A 189 22.15 -6.36 -3.65
CA LEU A 189 21.40 -6.49 -4.89
C LEU A 189 20.63 -5.21 -5.20
N THR A 190 20.56 -4.86 -6.48
CA THR A 190 19.67 -3.82 -7.00
C THR A 190 18.86 -4.42 -8.14
N LEU A 191 17.54 -4.37 -8.03
CA LEU A 191 16.61 -4.77 -9.07
C LEU A 191 15.96 -3.53 -9.68
N GLY A 192 15.75 -3.54 -11.00
CA GLY A 192 15.24 -2.39 -11.74
C GLY A 192 16.33 -1.36 -12.07
N GLU A 193 15.98 -0.39 -12.89
CA GLU A 193 16.85 0.71 -13.31
C GLU A 193 16.33 2.03 -12.75
N LYS A 194 17.27 2.88 -12.28
CA LYS A 194 16.95 4.18 -11.65
C LYS A 194 16.09 5.05 -12.57
N ASN A 195 14.86 5.36 -12.12
CA ASN A 195 13.90 6.23 -12.80
C ASN A 195 13.47 5.73 -14.20
N VAL A 196 13.68 4.45 -14.49
CA VAL A 196 13.25 3.82 -15.73
C VAL A 196 12.07 2.90 -15.44
N SER A 197 10.88 3.35 -15.80
CA SER A 197 9.69 2.51 -15.77
C SER A 197 9.67 1.57 -16.95
N GLY A 198 9.28 0.32 -16.73
CA GLY A 198 9.12 -0.68 -17.79
C GLY A 198 8.33 -1.88 -17.30
N SER A 199 7.95 -2.74 -18.24
CA SER A 199 7.16 -3.94 -17.97
C SER A 199 7.80 -5.22 -18.53
N ASP A 200 9.10 -5.19 -18.82
CA ASP A 200 9.86 -6.39 -19.18
C ASP A 200 10.33 -7.16 -17.94
N GLU A 201 11.20 -8.15 -18.13
CA GLU A 201 11.71 -9.04 -17.07
C GLU A 201 12.64 -8.35 -16.07
N THR A 202 13.13 -7.15 -16.37
CA THR A 202 14.16 -6.43 -15.59
C THR A 202 13.72 -5.08 -15.08
N HIS A 203 12.62 -4.53 -15.57
CA HIS A 203 12.08 -3.22 -15.18
C HIS A 203 10.75 -3.36 -14.45
N PHE A 204 10.47 -2.38 -13.60
CA PHE A 204 9.23 -2.28 -12.81
C PHE A 204 8.45 -1.01 -13.14
N GLY A 205 7.14 -1.08 -12.90
CA GLY A 205 6.22 0.05 -12.95
C GLY A 205 5.73 0.43 -11.56
N ARG A 206 6.56 1.05 -10.73
CA ARG A 206 6.26 1.43 -9.35
C ARG A 206 5.95 0.22 -8.46
N PRO A 207 6.97 -0.59 -8.13
CA PRO A 207 6.83 -1.75 -7.23
C PRO A 207 6.38 -1.31 -5.83
N GLN A 208 5.57 -2.13 -5.17
CA GLN A 208 4.91 -1.75 -3.92
C GLN A 208 5.32 -2.61 -2.73
N ASP A 209 5.45 -3.92 -2.92
CA ASP A 209 5.73 -4.85 -1.84
C ASP A 209 6.41 -6.12 -2.35
N VAL A 210 6.96 -6.91 -1.44
CA VAL A 210 7.48 -8.24 -1.71
C VAL A 210 6.98 -9.23 -0.67
N ALA A 211 6.77 -10.48 -1.10
CA ALA A 211 6.50 -11.61 -0.21
C ALA A 211 7.41 -12.78 -0.55
N PHE A 212 7.70 -13.63 0.44
CA PHE A 212 8.70 -14.68 0.34
C PHE A 212 8.06 -16.05 0.45
N LEU A 213 8.48 -16.96 -0.43
CA LEU A 213 8.08 -18.35 -0.37
C LEU A 213 9.15 -19.18 0.36
N PRO A 214 8.77 -20.29 1.01
CA PRO A 214 9.71 -21.17 1.75
C PRO A 214 10.82 -21.76 0.90
N ASP A 215 10.59 -21.90 -0.41
CA ASP A 215 11.55 -22.43 -1.36
C ASP A 215 12.56 -21.40 -1.88
N GLY A 216 12.52 -20.17 -1.33
CA GLY A 216 13.43 -19.08 -1.66
C GLY A 216 12.96 -18.17 -2.80
N ARG A 217 11.83 -18.47 -3.43
CA ARG A 217 11.24 -17.57 -4.43
C ARG A 217 10.67 -16.31 -3.78
N VAL A 218 10.68 -15.23 -4.55
CA VAL A 218 10.18 -13.92 -4.12
C VAL A 218 9.07 -13.47 -5.05
N LEU A 219 7.94 -13.07 -4.49
CA LEU A 219 6.84 -12.43 -5.19
C LEU A 219 7.02 -10.92 -5.08
N ILE A 220 6.96 -10.22 -6.21
CA ILE A 220 7.08 -8.76 -6.27
C ILE A 220 5.75 -8.18 -6.76
N ALA A 221 5.12 -7.33 -5.95
CA ALA A 221 3.99 -6.53 -6.38
C ALA A 221 4.47 -5.39 -7.28
N ASP A 222 4.54 -5.60 -8.57
CA ASP A 222 4.81 -4.55 -9.56
C ASP A 222 3.50 -3.84 -9.90
N GLY A 223 3.01 -3.09 -8.91
CA GLY A 223 1.60 -2.89 -8.66
C GLY A 223 0.95 -1.67 -9.26
N LEU A 224 1.55 -0.47 -9.26
CA LEU A 224 0.78 0.74 -9.58
C LEU A 224 0.67 1.03 -11.07
N ASP A 225 1.70 0.73 -11.86
CA ASP A 225 1.68 1.02 -13.29
C ASP A 225 1.55 -0.26 -14.13
N ASN A 226 2.14 -1.38 -13.70
CA ASN A 226 2.13 -2.63 -14.45
C ASN A 226 1.04 -3.61 -14.01
N HIS A 227 0.49 -3.47 -12.79
CA HIS A 227 -0.62 -4.27 -12.28
C HIS A 227 -0.38 -5.79 -12.33
N ARG A 228 0.87 -6.22 -12.10
CA ARG A 228 1.32 -7.62 -12.17
C ARG A 228 2.05 -8.04 -10.90
N ILE A 229 2.09 -9.33 -10.67
CA ILE A 229 2.94 -9.97 -9.66
C ILE A 229 4.03 -10.72 -10.41
N ILE A 230 5.28 -10.35 -10.17
CA ILE A 230 6.45 -11.02 -10.71
C ILE A 230 6.92 -12.07 -9.71
N ILE A 231 7.34 -13.22 -10.20
CA ILE A 231 7.97 -14.29 -9.43
C ILE A 231 9.44 -14.32 -9.82
N THR A 232 10.33 -14.21 -8.83
CA THR A 232 11.78 -14.30 -9.02
C THR A 232 12.38 -15.40 -8.14
N ASP A 233 13.62 -15.79 -8.41
CA ASP A 233 14.43 -16.50 -7.45
C ASP A 233 14.94 -15.57 -6.32
N SER A 234 15.69 -16.10 -5.35
CA SER A 234 16.25 -15.34 -4.22
C SER A 234 17.32 -14.32 -4.61
N ASN A 235 17.79 -14.33 -5.85
CA ASN A 235 18.75 -13.39 -6.42
C ASN A 235 18.07 -12.36 -7.32
N GLY A 236 16.72 -12.39 -7.41
CA GLY A 236 15.96 -11.47 -8.22
C GLY A 236 15.90 -11.81 -9.71
N ASN A 237 16.37 -12.98 -10.14
CA ASN A 237 16.23 -13.41 -11.52
C ASN A 237 14.75 -13.73 -11.81
N TYR A 238 14.24 -13.18 -12.90
CA TYR A 238 12.87 -13.39 -13.35
C TYR A 238 12.58 -14.88 -13.65
N LEU A 239 11.44 -15.36 -13.18
CA LEU A 239 10.97 -16.72 -13.42
C LEU A 239 9.65 -16.73 -14.18
N SER A 240 8.67 -15.95 -13.73
CA SER A 240 7.37 -15.80 -14.37
C SER A 240 6.60 -14.61 -13.80
N GLU A 241 5.42 -14.34 -14.35
CA GLU A 241 4.52 -13.30 -13.83
C GLU A 241 3.06 -13.65 -14.10
N PHE A 242 2.17 -12.99 -13.38
CA PHE A 242 0.74 -13.03 -13.63
C PHE A 242 0.07 -11.73 -13.23
N GLY A 243 -1.12 -11.49 -13.74
CA GLY A 243 -1.87 -10.27 -13.48
C GLY A 243 -2.21 -9.51 -14.75
N GLY A 244 -2.37 -8.21 -14.62
CA GLY A 244 -2.71 -7.25 -15.66
C GLY A 244 -3.77 -6.27 -15.19
N PHE A 245 -3.93 -5.16 -15.88
CA PHE A 245 -4.89 -4.11 -15.52
C PHE A 245 -6.33 -4.56 -15.69
N GLY A 246 -7.17 -4.31 -14.70
CA GLY A 246 -8.62 -4.53 -14.77
C GLY A 246 -9.28 -4.79 -13.42
N ASP A 247 -10.53 -5.21 -13.46
CA ASP A 247 -11.38 -5.52 -12.30
C ASP A 247 -11.87 -6.98 -12.27
N GLY A 248 -11.58 -7.76 -13.31
CA GLY A 248 -11.89 -9.20 -13.36
C GLY A 248 -11.00 -10.03 -12.41
N PRO A 249 -11.33 -11.33 -12.24
CA PRO A 249 -10.47 -12.27 -11.53
C PRO A 249 -9.07 -12.33 -12.14
N GLY A 250 -8.03 -12.22 -11.31
CA GLY A 250 -6.63 -12.19 -11.76
C GLY A 250 -6.18 -10.88 -12.40
N GLN A 251 -7.06 -9.89 -12.53
CA GLN A 251 -6.70 -8.53 -12.95
C GLN A 251 -6.62 -7.61 -11.73
N PHE A 252 -5.87 -6.54 -11.82
CA PHE A 252 -5.60 -5.63 -10.71
C PHE A 252 -5.71 -4.16 -11.11
N ASN A 253 -6.01 -3.33 -10.11
CA ASN A 253 -5.90 -1.88 -10.21
C ASN A 253 -5.10 -1.36 -9.01
N GLY A 254 -3.78 -1.59 -9.03
CA GLY A 254 -2.85 -1.20 -7.97
C GLY A 254 -2.69 -2.27 -6.89
N ILE A 255 -1.81 -3.25 -7.13
CA ILE A 255 -1.40 -4.22 -6.11
C ILE A 255 -0.52 -3.49 -5.10
N HIS A 256 -0.97 -3.41 -3.84
CA HIS A 256 -0.30 -2.59 -2.84
C HIS A 256 0.41 -3.39 -1.74
N ALA A 257 -0.03 -4.61 -1.49
CA ALA A 257 0.62 -5.49 -0.52
C ALA A 257 0.43 -6.96 -0.90
N LEU A 258 1.35 -7.81 -0.46
CA LEU A 258 1.36 -9.25 -0.65
C LEU A 258 1.64 -9.96 0.67
N ALA A 259 0.99 -11.11 0.89
CA ALA A 259 1.38 -12.04 1.95
C ALA A 259 1.14 -13.49 1.51
N ILE A 260 1.84 -14.41 2.18
CA ILE A 260 1.71 -15.85 2.00
C ILE A 260 1.07 -16.45 3.25
N GLY A 261 0.06 -17.28 3.08
CA GLY A 261 -0.62 -17.98 4.16
C GLY A 261 -0.06 -19.37 4.44
N PRO A 262 -0.51 -19.99 5.55
CA PRO A 262 0.00 -21.27 6.02
C PRO A 262 -0.24 -22.45 5.07
N ASP A 263 -1.19 -22.31 4.17
CA ASP A 263 -1.52 -23.32 3.15
C ASP A 263 -0.93 -22.99 1.77
N GLY A 264 0.03 -22.06 1.72
CA GLY A 264 0.69 -21.62 0.48
C GLY A 264 -0.15 -20.69 -0.40
N ARG A 265 -1.32 -20.25 0.08
CA ARG A 265 -2.09 -19.23 -0.65
C ARG A 265 -1.39 -17.89 -0.64
N ILE A 266 -1.49 -17.20 -1.76
CA ILE A 266 -1.01 -15.83 -1.97
C ILE A 266 -2.20 -14.89 -1.79
N PHE A 267 -2.06 -13.92 -0.92
CA PHE A 267 -3.04 -12.86 -0.70
C PHE A 267 -2.49 -11.58 -1.30
N ALA A 268 -3.16 -11.10 -2.36
CA ALA A 268 -2.80 -9.88 -3.07
C ALA A 268 -3.83 -8.79 -2.83
N LEU A 269 -3.38 -7.68 -2.27
CA LEU A 269 -4.23 -6.55 -1.92
C LEU A 269 -4.35 -5.62 -3.13
N ASP A 270 -5.53 -5.64 -3.76
CA ASP A 270 -5.89 -4.88 -4.96
C ASP A 270 -6.58 -3.58 -4.55
N ARG A 271 -5.74 -2.56 -4.26
CA ARG A 271 -6.11 -1.36 -3.54
C ARG A 271 -7.23 -0.54 -4.17
N ALA A 272 -7.09 -0.18 -5.44
CA ALA A 272 -8.07 0.69 -6.09
C ALA A 272 -9.39 -0.04 -6.43
N ASN A 273 -9.35 -1.37 -6.53
CA ASN A 273 -10.55 -2.19 -6.65
C ASN A 273 -11.20 -2.52 -5.30
N GLY A 274 -10.58 -2.13 -4.17
CA GLY A 274 -11.12 -2.31 -2.82
C GLY A 274 -11.33 -3.78 -2.44
N ARG A 275 -10.34 -4.63 -2.75
CA ARG A 275 -10.45 -6.08 -2.57
C ARG A 275 -9.12 -6.74 -2.24
N VAL A 276 -9.19 -7.96 -1.71
CA VAL A 276 -8.09 -8.92 -1.65
C VAL A 276 -8.39 -10.03 -2.63
N GLN A 277 -7.44 -10.41 -3.44
CA GLN A 277 -7.52 -11.59 -4.31
C GLN A 277 -6.63 -12.70 -3.76
N VAL A 278 -7.10 -13.93 -3.86
CA VAL A 278 -6.42 -15.11 -3.31
C VAL A 278 -6.02 -16.03 -4.45
N PHE A 279 -4.76 -16.46 -4.43
CA PHE A 279 -4.19 -17.33 -5.46
C PHE A 279 -3.42 -18.48 -4.83
N ARG A 280 -3.07 -19.46 -5.64
CA ARG A 280 -2.11 -20.53 -5.34
C ARG A 280 -1.23 -20.76 -6.54
N LEU A 281 0.07 -20.97 -6.30
CA LEU A 281 0.95 -21.48 -7.32
C LEU A 281 0.82 -23.00 -7.36
N THR A 282 0.56 -23.53 -8.55
CA THR A 282 0.54 -24.97 -8.79
C THR A 282 1.75 -25.32 -9.66
N ASN A 283 2.43 -26.42 -9.38
CA ASN A 283 3.48 -26.91 -10.26
C ASN A 283 2.81 -27.60 -11.43
N ASP A 284 3.32 -27.39 -12.64
CA ASP A 284 2.89 -28.19 -13.76
C ASP A 284 3.37 -29.66 -13.59
N ALA A 285 2.74 -30.57 -14.33
CA ALA A 285 3.04 -31.99 -14.27
C ALA A 285 4.40 -32.36 -14.89
N SER A 286 5.11 -31.42 -15.51
CA SER A 286 6.39 -31.65 -16.23
C SER A 286 7.61 -31.51 -15.32
N GLY A 287 7.49 -30.85 -14.16
CA GLY A 287 8.59 -30.52 -13.28
C GLY A 287 9.49 -29.42 -13.82
N GLU A 288 9.21 -28.85 -14.98
CA GLU A 288 9.75 -27.56 -15.41
C GLU A 288 9.01 -26.43 -14.72
N TYR A 289 9.76 -25.42 -14.31
CA TYR A 289 9.25 -24.30 -13.55
C TYR A 289 8.42 -23.36 -14.46
N HIS A 290 7.16 -23.68 -14.64
CA HIS A 290 6.11 -22.75 -15.10
C HIS A 290 4.95 -22.87 -14.12
N PRO A 291 4.99 -22.13 -13.00
CA PRO A 291 3.92 -22.23 -12.03
C PRO A 291 2.62 -21.80 -12.68
N GLU A 292 1.69 -22.73 -12.79
CA GLU A 292 0.30 -22.36 -13.05
C GLU A 292 -0.22 -21.60 -11.84
N VAL A 293 -0.91 -20.50 -12.09
CA VAL A 293 -1.51 -19.68 -11.04
C VAL A 293 -3.01 -19.94 -11.01
N GLU A 294 -3.45 -20.58 -9.95
CA GLU A 294 -4.87 -20.78 -9.67
C GLU A 294 -5.41 -19.52 -8.97
N HIS A 295 -6.46 -18.90 -9.54
CA HIS A 295 -7.23 -17.89 -8.85
C HIS A 295 -8.30 -18.56 -7.99
N ILE A 296 -8.26 -18.34 -6.66
CA ILE A 296 -9.11 -19.04 -5.70
C ILE A 296 -10.34 -18.21 -5.32
N ALA A 297 -10.14 -16.95 -4.95
CA ALA A 297 -11.21 -16.12 -4.40
C ALA A 297 -10.96 -14.60 -4.57
N VAL A 298 -12.06 -13.86 -4.45
CA VAL A 298 -12.07 -12.40 -4.35
C VAL A 298 -12.84 -11.99 -3.09
N TRP A 299 -12.21 -11.23 -2.21
CA TRP A 299 -12.83 -10.68 -1.01
C TRP A 299 -12.98 -9.17 -1.17
N SER A 300 -14.19 -8.72 -1.42
CA SER A 300 -14.51 -7.32 -1.73
C SER A 300 -15.03 -6.55 -0.50
N GLY A 301 -15.31 -5.26 -0.69
CA GLY A 301 -15.96 -4.42 0.32
C GLY A 301 -14.99 -3.67 1.23
N PHE A 302 -13.75 -3.46 0.79
CA PHE A 302 -12.83 -2.51 1.39
C PHE A 302 -12.98 -1.13 0.72
N GLY A 303 -12.70 -0.08 1.47
CA GLY A 303 -12.78 1.28 0.92
C GLY A 303 -11.51 1.72 0.21
N LEU A 304 -10.36 1.53 0.84
CA LEU A 304 -9.02 1.71 0.28
C LEU A 304 -8.01 0.92 1.13
N PRO A 305 -7.90 -0.38 0.92
CA PRO A 305 -7.01 -1.21 1.72
C PRO A 305 -5.53 -0.90 1.40
N LEU A 306 -4.68 -0.87 2.44
CA LEU A 306 -3.29 -0.42 2.33
C LEU A 306 -2.26 -1.51 2.61
N ASP A 307 -2.48 -2.34 3.63
CA ASP A 307 -1.54 -3.39 3.99
C ASP A 307 -2.27 -4.60 4.56
N LEU A 308 -1.61 -5.75 4.56
CA LEU A 308 -2.16 -6.97 5.13
C LEU A 308 -1.10 -7.84 5.80
N ILE A 309 -1.50 -8.52 6.85
CA ILE A 309 -0.74 -9.60 7.50
C ILE A 309 -1.59 -10.86 7.51
N VAL A 310 -0.96 -11.98 7.18
CA VAL A 310 -1.53 -13.32 7.31
C VAL A 310 -0.79 -14.05 8.42
N ASN A 311 -1.51 -14.52 9.42
CA ASN A 311 -0.99 -15.38 10.48
C ASN A 311 -1.58 -16.80 10.37
N GLU A 312 -1.36 -17.65 11.35
CA GLU A 312 -1.85 -19.06 11.32
C GLU A 312 -3.37 -19.18 11.26
N GLU A 313 -4.12 -18.18 11.75
CA GLU A 313 -5.56 -18.29 11.95
C GLU A 313 -6.38 -17.30 11.13
N SER A 314 -5.77 -16.23 10.61
CA SER A 314 -6.53 -15.12 10.06
C SER A 314 -5.72 -14.23 9.14
N VAL A 315 -6.45 -13.40 8.39
CA VAL A 315 -5.92 -12.31 7.57
C VAL A 315 -6.36 -10.99 8.20
N TRP A 316 -5.41 -10.09 8.42
CA TRP A 316 -5.66 -8.74 8.88
C TRP A 316 -5.37 -7.73 7.79
N VAL A 317 -6.29 -6.78 7.61
CA VAL A 317 -6.18 -5.73 6.57
C VAL A 317 -6.35 -4.37 7.23
N SER A 318 -5.43 -3.43 6.94
CA SER A 318 -5.63 -2.01 7.21
C SER A 318 -6.41 -1.39 6.05
N ASP A 319 -7.51 -0.70 6.36
CA ASP A 319 -8.38 -0.06 5.36
C ASP A 319 -8.58 1.42 5.71
N LEU A 320 -8.28 2.31 4.76
CA LEU A 320 -8.29 3.76 5.00
C LEU A 320 -9.68 4.40 4.93
N ARG A 321 -10.65 3.80 4.25
CA ARG A 321 -11.95 4.46 3.98
C ARG A 321 -13.16 3.63 4.45
N PRO A 322 -13.63 3.82 5.71
CA PRO A 322 -13.01 4.57 6.82
C PRO A 322 -11.78 3.86 7.39
N LEU A 323 -10.96 4.60 8.13
CA LEU A 323 -9.75 4.04 8.73
C LEU A 323 -10.10 3.00 9.79
N LYS A 324 -9.75 1.76 9.52
CA LYS A 324 -10.09 0.60 10.35
C LYS A 324 -9.11 -0.54 10.13
N MET A 325 -9.07 -1.46 11.08
CA MET A 325 -8.44 -2.77 10.94
C MET A 325 -9.52 -3.83 10.83
N VAL A 326 -9.38 -4.72 9.87
CA VAL A 326 -10.36 -5.76 9.54
C VAL A 326 -9.71 -7.13 9.69
N LYS A 327 -10.30 -7.99 10.52
CA LYS A 327 -9.95 -9.41 10.65
C LYS A 327 -10.85 -10.25 9.76
N LEU A 328 -10.26 -11.16 8.99
CA LEU A 328 -10.97 -12.14 8.16
C LEU A 328 -10.49 -13.54 8.48
N ASP A 329 -11.36 -14.53 8.26
CA ASP A 329 -10.93 -15.92 8.14
C ASP A 329 -10.35 -16.20 6.72
N PHE A 330 -9.93 -17.44 6.51
CA PHE A 330 -9.37 -17.85 5.23
C PHE A 330 -10.41 -18.10 4.12
N ASP A 331 -11.70 -17.95 4.44
CA ASP A 331 -12.79 -17.94 3.47
C ASP A 331 -13.23 -16.52 3.11
N GLY A 332 -12.62 -15.51 3.74
CA GLY A 332 -12.90 -14.08 3.53
C GLY A 332 -14.07 -13.55 4.36
N ASN A 333 -14.58 -14.32 5.31
CA ASN A 333 -15.61 -13.83 6.23
C ASN A 333 -15.00 -12.85 7.22
N ARG A 334 -15.69 -11.73 7.45
CA ARG A 334 -15.25 -10.74 8.42
C ARG A 334 -15.53 -11.20 9.84
N LEU A 335 -14.47 -11.43 10.59
CA LEU A 335 -14.53 -11.90 11.98
C LEU A 335 -14.60 -10.77 12.99
N TYR A 336 -13.90 -9.66 12.70
CA TYR A 336 -13.88 -8.50 13.57
C TYR A 336 -13.40 -7.25 12.83
N THR A 337 -13.94 -6.11 13.23
CA THR A 337 -13.47 -4.80 12.74
C THR A 337 -13.39 -3.82 13.88
N TRP A 338 -12.30 -3.06 13.98
CA TRP A 338 -12.21 -1.93 14.88
C TRP A 338 -11.73 -0.67 14.15
N ASN A 339 -12.36 0.45 14.50
CA ASN A 339 -11.99 1.73 13.92
C ASN A 339 -10.72 2.23 14.59
N VAL A 340 -9.84 2.80 13.78
CA VAL A 340 -8.65 3.51 14.27
C VAL A 340 -9.02 4.97 14.44
N SER A 341 -8.72 5.53 15.62
CA SER A 341 -8.97 6.96 15.87
C SER A 341 -8.07 7.82 15.00
N ASN A 342 -8.61 8.91 14.48
CA ASN A 342 -7.86 9.97 13.82
C ASN A 342 -7.70 11.22 14.69
N ASP A 343 -8.15 11.16 15.94
CA ASP A 343 -8.17 12.28 16.85
C ASP A 343 -6.98 12.26 17.82
N GLY A 344 -6.47 13.45 18.13
CA GLY A 344 -5.47 13.68 19.16
C GLY A 344 -4.06 13.17 18.80
N PRO A 345 -3.15 13.22 19.78
CA PRO A 345 -1.73 12.85 19.55
C PRO A 345 -1.52 11.38 19.24
N SER A 346 -2.47 10.51 19.58
CA SER A 346 -2.44 9.06 19.28
C SER A 346 -3.21 8.69 18.00
N GLY A 347 -3.83 9.67 17.32
CA GLY A 347 -4.61 9.42 16.12
C GLY A 347 -3.73 9.08 14.90
N TYR A 348 -4.32 8.38 13.93
CA TYR A 348 -3.72 8.08 12.63
C TYR A 348 -4.51 8.78 11.53
N LEU A 349 -3.85 9.22 10.46
CA LEU A 349 -4.51 9.50 9.18
C LEU A 349 -4.58 8.26 8.31
N GLU A 350 -3.57 7.41 8.39
CA GLU A 350 -3.59 6.09 7.75
C GLU A 350 -2.66 5.12 8.49
N ILE A 351 -2.97 3.85 8.45
CA ILE A 351 -2.01 2.77 8.74
C ILE A 351 -1.54 2.24 7.40
N HIS A 352 -0.51 2.89 6.84
CA HIS A 352 0.00 2.60 5.51
C HIS A 352 0.74 1.27 5.45
N ALA A 353 1.50 0.98 6.50
CA ALA A 353 2.15 -0.30 6.74
C ALA A 353 1.99 -0.67 8.20
N PHE A 354 1.92 -1.97 8.50
CA PHE A 354 1.94 -2.42 9.87
C PHE A 354 2.75 -3.71 10.02
N SER A 355 3.28 -3.91 11.23
CA SER A 355 4.06 -5.09 11.58
C SER A 355 3.82 -5.46 13.03
N VAL A 356 4.01 -6.71 13.38
CA VAL A 356 3.81 -7.23 14.74
C VAL A 356 5.09 -7.94 15.18
N ASP A 357 5.55 -7.65 16.40
CA ASP A 357 6.69 -8.36 16.97
C ASP A 357 6.28 -9.64 17.71
N THR A 358 7.26 -10.40 18.18
CA THR A 358 7.03 -11.66 18.90
C THR A 358 6.37 -11.49 20.28
N ASP A 359 6.34 -10.29 20.82
CA ASP A 359 5.61 -9.96 22.06
C ASP A 359 4.16 -9.54 21.80
N GLY A 360 3.74 -9.51 20.52
CA GLY A 360 2.40 -9.13 20.08
C GLY A 360 2.17 -7.62 20.01
N ASN A 361 3.23 -6.80 20.10
CA ASN A 361 3.10 -5.36 19.89
C ASN A 361 2.91 -5.07 18.40
N LEU A 362 1.97 -4.18 18.10
CA LEU A 362 1.66 -3.72 16.76
C LEU A 362 2.36 -2.38 16.49
N TYR A 363 3.00 -2.28 15.35
CA TYR A 363 3.64 -1.05 14.87
C TYR A 363 2.93 -0.60 13.60
N GLY A 364 2.45 0.65 13.57
CA GLY A 364 1.77 1.23 12.43
C GLY A 364 2.53 2.43 11.88
N GLY A 365 2.92 2.38 10.61
CA GLY A 365 3.51 3.50 9.89
C GLY A 365 2.44 4.43 9.33
N ASP A 366 2.47 5.70 9.71
CA ASP A 366 1.57 6.74 9.22
C ASP A 366 2.31 7.64 8.23
N ASN A 367 2.06 7.37 6.96
CA ASN A 367 2.69 8.10 5.88
C ASN A 367 2.17 9.54 5.74
N GLN A 368 0.95 9.82 6.21
CA GLN A 368 0.33 11.15 6.13
C GLN A 368 0.65 12.04 7.33
N HIS A 369 0.98 11.44 8.48
CA HIS A 369 1.44 12.19 9.66
C HIS A 369 2.97 12.31 9.75
N GLY A 370 3.72 11.40 9.09
CA GLY A 370 5.17 11.36 9.20
C GLY A 370 5.62 10.81 10.55
N ARG A 371 5.07 9.68 10.95
CA ARG A 371 5.44 8.98 12.18
C ARG A 371 5.07 7.50 12.14
N THR A 372 5.74 6.72 12.96
CA THR A 372 5.34 5.35 13.32
C THR A 372 4.89 5.32 14.76
N GLN A 373 3.85 4.56 15.07
CA GLN A 373 3.35 4.42 16.43
C GLN A 373 3.37 2.95 16.85
N LYS A 374 3.63 2.71 18.13
CA LYS A 374 3.54 1.41 18.78
C LYS A 374 2.21 1.30 19.49
N LEU A 375 1.57 0.16 19.35
CA LEU A 375 0.36 -0.22 20.08
C LEU A 375 0.65 -1.50 20.86
N ILE A 376 0.30 -1.52 22.14
CA ILE A 376 0.46 -2.69 23.00
C ILE A 376 -0.88 -3.35 23.26
N PRO A 377 -0.95 -4.69 23.38
CA PRO A 377 -2.18 -5.36 23.75
C PRO A 377 -2.72 -4.84 25.09
N LYS A 378 -4.02 -4.57 25.17
CA LYS A 378 -4.67 -4.22 26.43
C LYS A 378 -4.58 -5.39 27.40
N ALA A 379 -4.45 -5.11 28.70
CA ALA A 379 -4.28 -6.12 29.74
C ALA A 379 -5.37 -7.22 29.74
N ASN A 380 -6.59 -6.89 29.30
CA ASN A 380 -7.73 -7.81 29.24
C ASN A 380 -8.23 -8.01 27.80
N ALA A 381 -7.37 -7.79 26.80
CA ALA A 381 -7.74 -8.03 25.42
C ALA A 381 -8.05 -9.52 25.20
N ASP A 382 -9.10 -9.81 24.44
CA ASP A 382 -9.32 -11.18 23.95
C ASP A 382 -8.16 -11.53 22.98
N PRO A 383 -7.37 -12.57 23.27
CA PRO A 383 -6.23 -12.92 22.40
C PRO A 383 -6.64 -13.20 20.95
N ARG A 384 -7.87 -13.65 20.74
CA ARG A 384 -8.41 -13.90 19.39
C ARG A 384 -8.60 -12.62 18.57
N LEU A 385 -8.61 -11.45 19.20
CA LEU A 385 -8.76 -10.15 18.57
C LEU A 385 -7.40 -9.45 18.33
N LEU A 386 -6.30 -10.04 18.78
CA LEU A 386 -4.96 -9.52 18.53
C LEU A 386 -4.45 -9.95 17.15
N ILE A 387 -3.63 -9.09 16.56
CA ILE A 387 -2.90 -9.41 15.34
C ILE A 387 -1.65 -10.19 15.78
N GLY A 388 -1.61 -11.48 15.46
CA GLY A 388 -0.43 -12.29 15.71
C GLY A 388 0.70 -11.98 14.70
N PRO A 389 1.92 -12.46 14.97
CA PRO A 389 3.03 -12.33 14.02
C PRO A 389 2.65 -12.99 12.68
N PRO A 390 3.27 -12.55 11.57
CA PRO A 390 3.08 -13.20 10.28
C PRO A 390 3.41 -14.69 10.34
N PHE A 391 2.66 -15.47 9.58
CA PHE A 391 2.92 -16.90 9.44
C PHE A 391 4.31 -17.13 8.83
N VAL A 392 5.04 -18.09 9.40
CA VAL A 392 6.31 -18.59 8.88
C VAL A 392 6.22 -20.11 8.82
N GLN A 393 6.37 -20.68 7.65
CA GLN A 393 6.43 -22.13 7.48
C GLN A 393 7.77 -22.66 8.02
N GLU A 394 7.73 -23.62 8.96
CA GLU A 394 8.92 -24.28 9.50
C GLU A 394 9.58 -25.23 8.48
#